data_b03517f4cd52de296d513d9676c2c0f5
#
_entry.id   b03517f4cd52de296d513d9676c2c0f5
#
_cell.length_a   1.000
_cell.length_b   1.000
_cell.length_c   1.000
_cell.angle_alpha   90.00
_cell.angle_beta   90.00
_cell.angle_gamma   90.00
#
_symmetry.space_group_name_H-M   'P 1'
#
loop_
_entity.id
_entity.type
_entity.pdbx_description
1 polymer ?
#
loop_
_entity_poly.entity_id
_entity_poly.type
_entity_poly.pdbx_seq_one_letter_code
_entity_poly.pdbx_strand_id
1 'polypeptide(L)'
;MKNQVQKRIFSIVIPTFNEQKNISQIINDLLKLDIFYDLEVIVVDDNSVDGTSSLVREYARVDRRVRLICRFGRSGLSSAIKEGCLCASGEIIAVMDADGQHDPSYLLSALERIEYEEVDIVVGSRFMEGSIIKGLSKKREESSSIANSLAHISLYGSYSNLTDYMSGFMVFKRNNCIRFIEKIDVNGFKFLYELLSISKGELKAIEIPLIFKERMYGNSKLDLPAVWDFLISLIHTFFRRIIPRRAVSFALVGSTGVFVQLISIYFLMGLTNLNFEKILPIGVVIAASSNFIINNILTFRSNKLKGMKFYFGLLKFLLVSSFPIIANIGVTNLFYNQFSFNIFFSQIVGIIVVFIWNYAASSKVVWNN
;
A
#
# COMPACT_ATOMS: atom_id res chain seq x y z
N MET A 1 -51.74 7.04 3.44
CA MET A 1 -50.40 7.16 2.90
C MET A 1 -49.57 6.05 3.54
N LYS A 2 -49.20 5.02 2.79
CA LYS A 2 -48.31 3.96 3.27
C LYS A 2 -46.93 4.64 3.40
N ASN A 3 -46.42 4.74 4.63
CA ASN A 3 -45.02 5.07 4.87
C ASN A 3 -44.19 4.03 4.08
N GLN A 4 -43.68 4.38 2.93
CA GLN A 4 -42.62 3.63 2.29
C GLN A 4 -41.41 3.75 3.24
N VAL A 5 -41.15 2.72 4.02
CA VAL A 5 -39.89 2.56 4.75
C VAL A 5 -38.83 2.58 3.64
N GLN A 6 -38.07 3.67 3.56
CA GLN A 6 -37.00 3.78 2.61
C GLN A 6 -36.01 2.67 2.94
N LYS A 7 -35.90 1.66 2.06
CA LYS A 7 -34.96 0.56 2.25
C LYS A 7 -33.56 1.15 2.32
N ARG A 8 -32.78 0.72 3.30
CA ARG A 8 -31.36 1.08 3.41
C ARG A 8 -30.59 0.51 2.22
N ILE A 9 -29.58 1.22 1.75
CA ILE A 9 -28.74 0.79 0.63
C ILE A 9 -27.52 0.06 1.18
N PHE A 10 -27.19 -1.07 0.57
CA PHE A 10 -25.95 -1.82 0.77
C PHE A 10 -25.10 -1.75 -0.49
N SER A 11 -23.95 -1.12 -0.41
CA SER A 11 -23.03 -0.94 -1.53
C SER A 11 -21.89 -1.95 -1.48
N ILE A 12 -21.63 -2.64 -2.58
CA ILE A 12 -20.54 -3.58 -2.73
C ILE A 12 -19.55 -3.02 -3.75
N VAL A 13 -18.34 -2.73 -3.30
CA VAL A 13 -17.24 -2.20 -4.10
C VAL A 13 -16.34 -3.32 -4.57
N ILE A 14 -16.17 -3.45 -5.87
CA ILE A 14 -15.38 -4.49 -6.53
C ILE A 14 -14.31 -3.83 -7.38
N PRO A 15 -13.06 -3.76 -6.90
CA PRO A 15 -11.94 -3.30 -7.71
C PRO A 15 -11.58 -4.33 -8.78
N THR A 16 -11.40 -3.91 -10.03
CA THR A 16 -11.08 -4.79 -11.16
C THR A 16 -9.89 -4.29 -11.96
N PHE A 17 -9.09 -5.24 -12.44
CA PHE A 17 -8.07 -5.02 -13.46
C PHE A 17 -7.80 -6.31 -14.22
N ASN A 18 -8.27 -6.39 -15.48
CA ASN A 18 -8.21 -7.57 -16.34
C ASN A 18 -8.86 -8.81 -15.66
N GLU A 19 -10.16 -8.70 -15.35
CA GLU A 19 -10.97 -9.73 -14.70
C GLU A 19 -12.17 -10.19 -15.57
N GLN A 20 -12.08 -10.07 -16.91
CA GLN A 20 -13.16 -10.39 -17.84
C GLN A 20 -13.76 -11.79 -17.60
N LYS A 21 -12.92 -12.77 -17.27
CA LYS A 21 -13.37 -14.16 -17.08
C LYS A 21 -14.13 -14.40 -15.76
N ASN A 22 -13.91 -13.54 -14.76
CA ASN A 22 -14.46 -13.69 -13.41
C ASN A 22 -15.67 -12.79 -13.17
N ILE A 23 -15.66 -11.57 -13.71
CA ILE A 23 -16.57 -10.50 -13.30
C ILE A 23 -18.04 -10.81 -13.53
N SER A 24 -18.39 -11.49 -14.64
CA SER A 24 -19.78 -11.85 -14.93
C SER A 24 -20.37 -12.79 -13.88
N GLN A 25 -19.63 -13.81 -13.47
CA GLN A 25 -20.08 -14.76 -12.46
C GLN A 25 -20.29 -14.05 -11.12
N ILE A 26 -19.35 -13.20 -10.72
CA ILE A 26 -19.40 -12.44 -9.46
C ILE A 26 -20.61 -11.51 -9.44
N ILE A 27 -20.85 -10.73 -10.50
CA ILE A 27 -22.02 -9.85 -10.58
C ILE A 27 -23.31 -10.67 -10.48
N ASN A 28 -23.42 -11.79 -11.22
CA ASN A 28 -24.60 -12.63 -11.19
C ASN A 28 -24.86 -13.23 -9.80
N ASP A 29 -23.82 -13.65 -9.09
CA ASP A 29 -23.94 -14.20 -7.75
C ASP A 29 -24.34 -13.14 -6.73
N LEU A 30 -23.82 -11.92 -6.85
CA LEU A 30 -24.22 -10.79 -6.01
C LEU A 30 -25.66 -10.37 -6.25
N LEU A 31 -26.11 -10.31 -7.50
CA LEU A 31 -27.49 -9.91 -7.86
C LEU A 31 -28.55 -10.92 -7.40
N LYS A 32 -28.15 -12.17 -7.10
CA LYS A 32 -29.00 -13.22 -6.55
C LYS A 32 -29.06 -13.23 -5.02
N LEU A 33 -28.26 -12.46 -4.32
CA LEU A 33 -28.30 -12.41 -2.88
C LEU A 33 -29.66 -11.92 -2.39
N ASP A 34 -30.29 -12.71 -1.54
CA ASP A 34 -31.54 -12.32 -0.86
C ASP A 34 -31.19 -11.51 0.39
N ILE A 35 -31.19 -10.19 0.23
CA ILE A 35 -30.88 -9.25 1.29
C ILE A 35 -32.01 -8.25 1.49
N PHE A 36 -32.17 -7.82 2.73
CA PHE A 36 -33.22 -6.84 3.11
C PHE A 36 -32.94 -5.41 2.61
N TYR A 37 -31.77 -5.17 2.05
CA TYR A 37 -31.30 -3.88 1.57
C TYR A 37 -31.53 -3.70 0.06
N ASP A 38 -31.58 -2.44 -0.37
CA ASP A 38 -31.43 -2.12 -1.79
C ASP A 38 -29.94 -2.27 -2.15
N LEU A 39 -29.64 -3.20 -3.05
CA LEU A 39 -28.28 -3.53 -3.45
C LEU A 39 -27.72 -2.54 -4.45
N GLU A 40 -26.48 -2.07 -4.22
CA GLU A 40 -25.68 -1.31 -5.17
C GLU A 40 -24.34 -2.05 -5.38
N VAL A 41 -24.03 -2.44 -6.62
CA VAL A 41 -22.76 -3.08 -6.98
C VAL A 41 -21.92 -2.07 -7.78
N ILE A 42 -20.80 -1.64 -7.22
CA ILE A 42 -19.91 -0.65 -7.83
C ILE A 42 -18.62 -1.35 -8.29
N VAL A 43 -18.49 -1.57 -9.59
CA VAL A 43 -17.25 -2.08 -10.17
C VAL A 43 -16.34 -0.91 -10.51
N VAL A 44 -15.13 -0.93 -9.93
CA VAL A 44 -14.12 0.11 -10.16
C VAL A 44 -12.99 -0.47 -10.99
N ASP A 45 -12.97 -0.13 -12.27
CA ASP A 45 -12.07 -0.72 -13.25
C ASP A 45 -10.86 0.17 -13.56
N ASP A 46 -9.66 -0.40 -13.39
CA ASP A 46 -8.38 0.26 -13.61
C ASP A 46 -7.94 0.25 -15.08
N ASN A 47 -8.86 0.65 -15.99
CA ASN A 47 -8.62 0.69 -17.42
C ASN A 47 -8.18 -0.66 -17.99
N SER A 48 -8.94 -1.70 -17.71
CA SER A 48 -8.72 -3.05 -18.23
C SER A 48 -8.75 -3.08 -19.76
N VAL A 49 -7.83 -3.85 -20.34
CA VAL A 49 -7.70 -3.99 -21.80
C VAL A 49 -8.33 -5.29 -22.33
N ASP A 50 -8.76 -6.18 -21.45
CA ASP A 50 -9.29 -7.50 -21.78
C ASP A 50 -10.78 -7.54 -22.06
N GLY A 51 -11.51 -6.39 -21.93
CA GLY A 51 -12.95 -6.30 -22.11
C GLY A 51 -13.75 -6.30 -20.81
N THR A 52 -13.14 -6.33 -19.62
CA THR A 52 -13.80 -6.25 -18.32
C THR A 52 -14.80 -5.09 -18.26
N SER A 53 -14.35 -3.85 -18.58
CA SER A 53 -15.21 -2.65 -18.57
C SER A 53 -16.40 -2.76 -19.52
N SER A 54 -16.23 -3.37 -20.69
CA SER A 54 -17.30 -3.54 -21.67
C SER A 54 -18.40 -4.45 -21.15
N LEU A 55 -18.01 -5.59 -20.55
CA LEU A 55 -18.94 -6.52 -19.90
C LEU A 55 -19.73 -5.85 -18.76
N VAL A 56 -19.06 -5.16 -17.86
CA VAL A 56 -19.73 -4.48 -16.74
C VAL A 56 -20.67 -3.39 -17.24
N ARG A 57 -20.33 -2.69 -18.33
CA ARG A 57 -21.21 -1.70 -18.96
C ARG A 57 -22.49 -2.31 -19.51
N GLU A 58 -22.42 -3.54 -20.03
CA GLU A 58 -23.61 -4.29 -20.46
C GLU A 58 -24.53 -4.60 -19.28
N TYR A 59 -23.98 -5.09 -18.16
CA TYR A 59 -24.75 -5.30 -16.92
C TYR A 59 -25.40 -3.98 -16.45
N ALA A 60 -24.65 -2.89 -16.39
CA ALA A 60 -25.17 -1.59 -15.94
C ALA A 60 -26.29 -1.00 -16.83
N ARG A 61 -26.38 -1.41 -18.09
CA ARG A 61 -27.50 -1.03 -18.98
C ARG A 61 -28.79 -1.79 -18.67
N VAL A 62 -28.68 -3.01 -18.19
CA VAL A 62 -29.82 -3.89 -17.94
C VAL A 62 -30.28 -3.83 -16.48
N ASP A 63 -29.35 -3.71 -15.53
CA ASP A 63 -29.64 -3.71 -14.10
C ASP A 63 -29.10 -2.44 -13.43
N ARG A 64 -30.02 -1.61 -12.91
CA ARG A 64 -29.67 -0.32 -12.26
C ARG A 64 -28.87 -0.46 -10.99
N ARG A 65 -28.82 -1.68 -10.40
CA ARG A 65 -28.00 -1.97 -9.22
C ARG A 65 -26.51 -2.00 -9.54
N VAL A 66 -26.14 -2.22 -10.80
CA VAL A 66 -24.73 -2.29 -11.24
C VAL A 66 -24.26 -0.95 -11.76
N ARG A 67 -23.13 -0.48 -11.25
CA ARG A 67 -22.47 0.76 -11.66
C ARG A 67 -21.02 0.48 -12.03
N LEU A 68 -20.53 1.13 -13.07
CA LEU A 68 -19.14 1.08 -13.53
C LEU A 68 -18.44 2.42 -13.33
N ILE A 69 -17.29 2.39 -12.68
CA ILE A 69 -16.35 3.49 -12.60
C ILE A 69 -15.09 3.09 -13.37
N CYS A 70 -14.86 3.66 -14.56
CA CYS A 70 -13.61 3.48 -15.31
C CYS A 70 -12.59 4.53 -14.89
N ARG A 71 -11.37 4.11 -14.56
CA ARG A 71 -10.29 4.99 -14.11
C ARG A 71 -9.21 5.10 -15.17
N PHE A 72 -8.99 6.31 -15.69
CA PHE A 72 -7.96 6.57 -16.69
C PHE A 72 -6.77 7.31 -16.04
N GLY A 73 -5.54 6.87 -16.36
CA GLY A 73 -4.31 7.51 -15.85
C GLY A 73 -4.07 7.35 -14.34
N ARG A 74 -4.88 6.55 -13.66
CA ARG A 74 -4.76 6.17 -12.25
C ARG A 74 -4.79 4.65 -12.16
N SER A 75 -4.01 4.07 -11.26
CA SER A 75 -3.98 2.63 -11.06
C SER A 75 -3.69 2.29 -9.60
N GLY A 76 -4.08 1.11 -9.21
CA GLY A 76 -3.78 0.52 -7.90
C GLY A 76 -5.00 0.18 -7.07
N LEU A 77 -4.94 -1.01 -6.45
CA LEU A 77 -6.03 -1.64 -5.72
C LEU A 77 -6.62 -0.73 -4.64
N SER A 78 -5.79 -0.20 -3.74
CA SER A 78 -6.27 0.65 -2.63
C SER A 78 -6.92 1.94 -3.12
N SER A 79 -6.43 2.51 -4.22
CA SER A 79 -7.02 3.71 -4.80
C SER A 79 -8.35 3.42 -5.50
N ALA A 80 -8.52 2.23 -6.11
CA ALA A 80 -9.79 1.78 -6.69
C ALA A 80 -10.84 1.58 -5.60
N ILE A 81 -10.48 0.87 -4.52
CA ILE A 81 -11.35 0.66 -3.36
C ILE A 81 -11.78 2.01 -2.77
N LYS A 82 -10.81 2.92 -2.51
CA LYS A 82 -11.11 4.26 -1.97
C LYS A 82 -12.12 5.00 -2.83
N GLU A 83 -11.91 5.06 -4.14
CA GLU A 83 -12.81 5.75 -5.06
C GLU A 83 -14.21 5.13 -5.06
N GLY A 84 -14.29 3.79 -5.09
CA GLY A 84 -15.56 3.08 -4.97
C GLY A 84 -16.30 3.38 -3.66
N CYS A 85 -15.59 3.36 -2.53
CA CYS A 85 -16.17 3.68 -1.22
C CYS A 85 -16.68 5.13 -1.11
N LEU A 86 -15.96 6.09 -1.71
CA LEU A 86 -16.37 7.50 -1.75
C LEU A 86 -17.59 7.72 -2.65
N CYS A 87 -17.74 6.92 -3.72
CA CYS A 87 -18.87 6.97 -4.66
C CYS A 87 -20.07 6.12 -4.21
N ALA A 88 -19.92 5.31 -3.16
CA ALA A 88 -20.98 4.46 -2.63
C ALA A 88 -22.10 5.27 -1.99
N SER A 89 -23.34 4.88 -2.26
CA SER A 89 -24.56 5.51 -1.72
C SER A 89 -25.01 4.87 -0.41
N GLY A 90 -24.57 3.63 -0.14
CA GLY A 90 -25.04 2.82 0.98
C GLY A 90 -24.54 3.28 2.35
N GLU A 91 -25.37 3.01 3.37
CA GLU A 91 -25.02 3.16 4.78
C GLU A 91 -24.00 2.12 5.24
N ILE A 92 -24.05 0.94 4.62
CA ILE A 92 -23.11 -0.15 4.79
C ILE A 92 -22.39 -0.36 3.46
N ILE A 93 -21.08 -0.48 3.52
CA ILE A 93 -20.23 -0.71 2.36
C ILE A 93 -19.48 -2.03 2.56
N ALA A 94 -19.50 -2.88 1.53
CA ALA A 94 -18.64 -4.04 1.42
C ALA A 94 -17.53 -3.79 0.40
N VAL A 95 -16.38 -4.40 0.61
CA VAL A 95 -15.29 -4.51 -0.38
C VAL A 95 -15.03 -5.99 -0.59
N MET A 96 -14.91 -6.39 -1.84
CA MET A 96 -14.63 -7.78 -2.22
C MET A 96 -13.78 -7.82 -3.49
N ASP A 97 -12.77 -8.69 -3.51
CA ASP A 97 -11.92 -8.88 -4.70
C ASP A 97 -12.68 -9.56 -5.85
N ALA A 98 -12.29 -9.27 -7.09
CA ALA A 98 -12.95 -9.75 -8.32
C ALA A 98 -12.38 -11.07 -8.87
N ASP A 99 -11.58 -11.82 -8.12
CA ASP A 99 -10.87 -13.00 -8.60
C ASP A 99 -11.56 -14.34 -8.28
N GLY A 100 -12.74 -14.27 -7.67
CA GLY A 100 -13.56 -15.43 -7.31
C GLY A 100 -13.08 -16.20 -6.07
N GLN A 101 -12.08 -15.70 -5.35
CA GLN A 101 -11.58 -16.35 -4.13
C GLN A 101 -12.52 -16.16 -2.93
N HIS A 102 -13.33 -15.12 -2.92
CA HIS A 102 -14.34 -14.83 -1.91
C HIS A 102 -15.71 -15.28 -2.36
N ASP A 103 -16.41 -16.02 -1.51
CA ASP A 103 -17.80 -16.40 -1.76
C ASP A 103 -18.73 -15.24 -1.36
N PRO A 104 -19.58 -14.73 -2.26
CA PRO A 104 -20.51 -13.65 -1.94
C PRO A 104 -21.47 -13.94 -0.78
N SER A 105 -21.74 -15.21 -0.48
CA SER A 105 -22.62 -15.60 0.64
C SER A 105 -22.13 -15.11 2.00
N TYR A 106 -20.81 -14.91 2.19
CA TYR A 106 -20.27 -14.35 3.42
C TYR A 106 -20.69 -12.90 3.68
N LEU A 107 -21.17 -12.19 2.65
CA LEU A 107 -21.74 -10.85 2.82
C LEU A 107 -22.97 -10.87 3.73
N LEU A 108 -23.76 -11.95 3.68
CA LEU A 108 -24.95 -12.13 4.55
C LEU A 108 -24.53 -12.22 6.02
N SER A 109 -23.56 -13.07 6.33
CA SER A 109 -23.03 -13.22 7.70
C SER A 109 -22.38 -11.93 8.20
N ALA A 110 -21.67 -11.22 7.33
CA ALA A 110 -21.04 -9.94 7.70
C ALA A 110 -22.08 -8.85 7.93
N LEU A 111 -23.16 -8.79 7.13
CA LEU A 111 -24.27 -7.87 7.33
C LEU A 111 -24.98 -8.14 8.66
N GLU A 112 -25.24 -9.40 8.98
CA GLU A 112 -25.84 -9.79 10.24
C GLU A 112 -25.02 -9.27 11.44
N ARG A 113 -23.69 -9.48 11.41
CA ARG A 113 -22.81 -8.96 12.47
C ARG A 113 -22.82 -7.44 12.57
N ILE A 114 -22.78 -6.73 11.43
CA ILE A 114 -22.83 -5.25 11.40
C ILE A 114 -24.14 -4.71 11.97
N GLU A 115 -25.26 -5.41 11.75
CA GLU A 115 -26.58 -4.96 12.23
C GLU A 115 -26.81 -5.24 13.71
N TYR A 116 -26.44 -6.43 14.17
CA TYR A 116 -26.78 -6.88 15.51
C TYR A 116 -25.68 -6.67 16.54
N GLU A 117 -24.45 -6.40 16.12
CA GLU A 117 -23.35 -6.12 17.02
C GLU A 117 -22.93 -4.63 16.95
N GLU A 118 -22.45 -4.10 18.06
CA GLU A 118 -21.93 -2.73 18.12
C GLU A 118 -20.52 -2.65 17.51
N VAL A 119 -20.40 -2.99 16.22
CA VAL A 119 -19.12 -2.99 15.48
C VAL A 119 -19.18 -2.03 14.30
N ASP A 120 -18.00 -1.54 13.89
CA ASP A 120 -17.85 -0.63 12.77
C ASP A 120 -17.37 -1.34 11.51
N ILE A 121 -16.58 -2.42 11.68
CA ILE A 121 -15.99 -3.20 10.60
C ILE A 121 -16.08 -4.70 10.92
N VAL A 122 -16.50 -5.47 9.93
CA VAL A 122 -16.40 -6.94 9.91
C VAL A 122 -15.41 -7.32 8.82
N VAL A 123 -14.36 -8.05 9.18
CA VAL A 123 -13.30 -8.51 8.28
C VAL A 123 -13.46 -10.00 8.03
N GLY A 124 -13.42 -10.42 6.78
CA GLY A 124 -13.34 -11.84 6.45
C GLY A 124 -11.90 -12.31 6.60
N SER A 125 -11.63 -13.16 7.59
CA SER A 125 -10.29 -13.63 7.90
C SER A 125 -9.98 -14.98 7.26
N ARG A 126 -8.75 -15.14 6.80
CA ARG A 126 -8.18 -16.40 6.31
C ARG A 126 -7.47 -17.20 7.41
N PHE A 127 -7.20 -16.55 8.54
CA PHE A 127 -6.32 -17.07 9.60
C PHE A 127 -7.03 -17.29 10.95
N MET A 128 -8.28 -16.84 11.08
CA MET A 128 -9.06 -17.10 12.29
C MET A 128 -9.49 -18.58 12.35
N GLU A 129 -9.80 -19.07 13.53
CA GLU A 129 -10.32 -20.43 13.75
C GLU A 129 -11.61 -20.66 12.92
N GLY A 130 -11.68 -21.80 12.23
CA GLY A 130 -12.75 -22.11 11.30
C GLY A 130 -12.53 -21.65 9.85
N SER A 131 -11.47 -20.89 9.57
CA SER A 131 -11.10 -20.52 8.21
C SER A 131 -10.39 -21.67 7.48
N ILE A 132 -10.61 -21.73 6.16
CA ILE A 132 -9.96 -22.74 5.30
C ILE A 132 -9.30 -22.01 4.13
N ILE A 133 -8.00 -22.25 3.95
CA ILE A 133 -7.26 -21.72 2.80
C ILE A 133 -7.11 -22.82 1.76
N LYS A 134 -7.73 -22.66 0.60
CA LYS A 134 -7.57 -23.54 -0.56
C LYS A 134 -6.81 -22.78 -1.67
N GLY A 135 -5.86 -23.45 -2.33
CA GLY A 135 -5.20 -22.89 -3.52
C GLY A 135 -4.10 -21.84 -3.29
N LEU A 136 -3.66 -21.62 -2.07
CA LEU A 136 -2.41 -20.92 -1.81
C LEU A 136 -1.25 -21.91 -1.72
N SER A 137 -0.12 -21.61 -2.37
CA SER A 137 1.10 -22.36 -2.11
C SER A 137 1.60 -22.11 -0.68
N LYS A 138 2.22 -23.10 -0.06
CA LYS A 138 2.80 -22.98 1.31
C LYS A 138 3.65 -21.71 1.47
N LYS A 139 4.50 -21.40 0.47
CA LYS A 139 5.34 -20.20 0.48
C LYS A 139 4.54 -18.89 0.53
N ARG A 140 3.36 -18.85 -0.10
CA ARG A 140 2.48 -17.67 -0.09
C ARG A 140 1.73 -17.55 1.24
N GLU A 141 1.32 -18.66 1.81
CA GLU A 141 0.70 -18.72 3.12
C GLU A 141 1.67 -18.23 4.20
N GLU A 142 2.91 -18.74 4.23
CA GLU A 142 3.97 -18.29 5.12
C GLU A 142 4.28 -16.79 4.94
N SER A 143 4.43 -16.33 3.70
CA SER A 143 4.67 -14.90 3.42
C SER A 143 3.52 -14.01 3.90
N SER A 144 2.28 -14.48 3.76
CA SER A 144 1.09 -13.77 4.22
C SER A 144 1.00 -13.74 5.74
N SER A 145 1.36 -14.83 6.41
CA SER A 145 1.43 -14.92 7.87
C SER A 145 2.51 -13.97 8.44
N ILE A 146 3.69 -13.95 7.84
CA ILE A 146 4.76 -13.00 8.23
C ILE A 146 4.27 -11.56 8.04
N ALA A 147 3.64 -11.25 6.92
CA ALA A 147 3.11 -9.91 6.64
C ALA A 147 2.06 -9.49 7.69
N ASN A 148 1.16 -10.40 8.09
CA ASN A 148 0.18 -10.15 9.15
C ASN A 148 0.84 -9.93 10.52
N SER A 149 1.86 -10.71 10.87
CA SER A 149 2.61 -10.54 12.13
C SER A 149 3.30 -9.16 12.18
N LEU A 150 3.93 -8.74 11.09
CA LEU A 150 4.54 -7.41 10.98
C LEU A 150 3.51 -6.29 11.05
N ALA A 151 2.34 -6.46 10.42
CA ALA A 151 1.25 -5.52 10.50
C ALA A 151 0.74 -5.37 11.94
N HIS A 152 0.51 -6.47 12.65
CA HIS A 152 0.12 -6.48 14.05
C HIS A 152 1.11 -5.69 14.93
N ILE A 153 2.40 -5.98 14.82
CA ILE A 153 3.45 -5.27 15.57
C ILE A 153 3.40 -3.76 15.29
N SER A 154 3.25 -3.38 14.01
CA SER A 154 3.27 -1.97 13.61
C SER A 154 2.06 -1.17 14.11
N LEU A 155 0.94 -1.84 14.42
CA LEU A 155 -0.29 -1.24 14.95
C LEU A 155 -0.27 -1.06 16.47
N TYR A 156 0.84 -1.37 17.16
CA TYR A 156 1.00 -1.19 18.62
C TYR A 156 -0.10 -1.82 19.47
N GLY A 157 -0.56 -3.02 19.09
CA GLY A 157 -1.64 -3.73 19.80
C GLY A 157 -3.05 -3.20 19.57
N SER A 158 -3.22 -2.10 18.82
CA SER A 158 -4.52 -1.74 18.28
C SER A 158 -5.00 -2.87 17.37
N TYR A 159 -6.25 -3.28 17.55
CA TYR A 159 -6.82 -4.41 16.78
C TYR A 159 -6.13 -5.75 17.02
N SER A 160 -5.62 -6.01 18.23
CA SER A 160 -4.98 -7.27 18.61
C SER A 160 -5.91 -8.49 18.51
N ASN A 161 -7.22 -8.25 18.45
CA ASN A 161 -8.25 -9.27 18.22
C ASN A 161 -8.36 -9.74 16.78
N LEU A 162 -7.68 -9.08 15.82
CA LEU A 162 -7.69 -9.47 14.41
C LEU A 162 -6.51 -10.37 14.09
N THR A 163 -6.72 -11.27 13.13
CA THR A 163 -5.71 -12.20 12.60
C THR A 163 -5.33 -11.93 11.15
N ASP A 164 -6.20 -11.21 10.40
CA ASP A 164 -5.97 -10.90 8.97
C ASP A 164 -6.09 -9.41 8.65
N TYR A 165 -4.98 -8.69 8.76
CA TYR A 165 -4.89 -7.26 8.41
C TYR A 165 -4.79 -6.99 6.90
N MET A 166 -4.66 -8.05 6.10
CA MET A 166 -4.43 -7.98 4.66
C MET A 166 -5.63 -8.48 3.84
N SER A 167 -6.75 -8.72 4.48
CA SER A 167 -7.93 -9.24 3.79
C SER A 167 -8.44 -8.28 2.72
N GLY A 168 -8.85 -8.84 1.58
CA GLY A 168 -9.60 -8.13 0.53
C GLY A 168 -11.12 -8.17 0.74
N PHE A 169 -11.60 -8.82 1.82
CA PHE A 169 -13.01 -8.90 2.15
C PHE A 169 -13.30 -8.17 3.46
N MET A 170 -14.12 -7.14 3.39
CA MET A 170 -14.55 -6.39 4.57
C MET A 170 -15.92 -5.75 4.35
N VAL A 171 -16.68 -5.61 5.43
CA VAL A 171 -17.96 -4.89 5.47
C VAL A 171 -17.91 -3.87 6.58
N PHE A 172 -18.35 -2.64 6.35
CA PHE A 172 -18.24 -1.58 7.35
C PHE A 172 -19.36 -0.53 7.28
N LYS A 173 -19.62 0.12 8.41
CA LYS A 173 -20.53 1.26 8.51
C LYS A 173 -19.89 2.50 7.89
N ARG A 174 -20.49 3.02 6.82
CA ARG A 174 -19.98 4.18 6.06
C ARG A 174 -19.68 5.37 6.95
N ASN A 175 -20.64 5.78 7.79
CA ASN A 175 -20.55 6.99 8.60
C ASN A 175 -19.36 6.95 9.57
N ASN A 176 -19.00 5.78 10.09
CA ASN A 176 -17.92 5.62 11.05
C ASN A 176 -16.53 5.55 10.35
N CYS A 177 -16.48 5.00 9.13
CA CYS A 177 -15.23 4.72 8.43
C CYS A 177 -14.82 5.78 7.41
N ILE A 178 -15.77 6.54 6.83
CA ILE A 178 -15.52 7.41 5.67
C ILE A 178 -14.45 8.49 5.95
N ARG A 179 -14.46 9.07 7.16
CA ARG A 179 -13.47 10.08 7.57
C ARG A 179 -12.03 9.57 7.59
N PHE A 180 -11.84 8.26 7.77
CA PHE A 180 -10.53 7.61 7.73
C PHE A 180 -10.19 7.20 6.31
N ILE A 181 -11.17 6.73 5.54
CA ILE A 181 -11.03 6.35 4.13
C ILE A 181 -10.55 7.53 3.29
N GLU A 182 -11.07 8.73 3.52
CA GLU A 182 -10.64 9.97 2.87
C GLU A 182 -9.13 10.24 3.05
N LYS A 183 -8.56 9.85 4.20
CA LYS A 183 -7.15 10.04 4.55
C LYS A 183 -6.23 8.92 4.04
N ILE A 184 -6.76 7.83 3.50
CA ILE A 184 -5.94 6.73 2.97
C ILE A 184 -5.07 7.25 1.82
N ASP A 185 -3.74 7.02 1.93
CA ASP A 185 -2.82 7.28 0.83
C ASP A 185 -3.04 6.23 -0.28
N VAL A 186 -3.35 6.71 -1.46
CA VAL A 186 -3.65 5.87 -2.64
C VAL A 186 -2.46 5.05 -3.13
N ASN A 187 -1.25 5.35 -2.69
CA ASN A 187 -0.05 4.57 -3.00
C ASN A 187 0.13 3.34 -2.07
N GLY A 188 -0.78 3.13 -1.10
CA GLY A 188 -0.77 1.95 -0.25
C GLY A 188 -1.25 0.70 -0.99
N PHE A 189 -0.61 -0.45 -0.71
CA PHE A 189 -0.96 -1.73 -1.35
C PHE A 189 -2.13 -2.45 -0.66
N LYS A 190 -2.35 -2.23 0.64
CA LYS A 190 -3.35 -2.94 1.45
C LYS A 190 -4.32 -1.97 2.10
N PHE A 191 -5.52 -1.88 1.53
CA PHE A 191 -6.54 -0.93 1.96
C PHE A 191 -6.96 -1.11 3.43
N LEU A 192 -7.27 -2.34 3.84
CA LEU A 192 -7.67 -2.64 5.22
C LEU A 192 -6.59 -2.21 6.22
N TYR A 193 -5.33 -2.61 5.99
CA TYR A 193 -4.22 -2.23 6.86
C TYR A 193 -4.07 -0.71 6.99
N GLU A 194 -4.19 0.04 5.89
CA GLU A 194 -4.13 1.51 5.92
C GLU A 194 -5.29 2.10 6.72
N LEU A 195 -6.51 1.57 6.55
CA LEU A 195 -7.70 2.00 7.30
C LEU A 195 -7.50 1.80 8.80
N LEU A 196 -7.05 0.62 9.22
CA LEU A 196 -6.77 0.29 10.63
C LEU A 196 -5.63 1.15 11.20
N SER A 197 -4.58 1.39 10.39
CA SER A 197 -3.44 2.24 10.79
C SER A 197 -3.84 3.70 11.01
N ILE A 198 -4.76 4.24 10.20
CA ILE A 198 -5.23 5.63 10.31
C ILE A 198 -6.20 5.78 11.47
N SER A 199 -7.06 4.79 11.69
CA SER A 199 -8.07 4.82 12.76
C SER A 199 -7.50 4.58 14.15
N LYS A 200 -6.27 4.03 14.28
CA LYS A 200 -5.52 3.90 15.56
C LYS A 200 -6.33 3.28 16.71
N GLY A 201 -7.21 2.31 16.41
CA GLY A 201 -8.04 1.66 17.42
C GLY A 201 -9.39 2.33 17.68
N GLU A 202 -9.72 3.44 17.00
CA GLU A 202 -11.01 4.11 17.16
C GLU A 202 -12.19 3.28 16.61
N LEU A 203 -11.96 2.42 15.62
CA LEU A 203 -12.99 1.58 15.01
C LEU A 203 -13.09 0.24 15.74
N LYS A 204 -14.31 -0.20 16.04
CA LYS A 204 -14.57 -1.54 16.56
C LYS A 204 -14.57 -2.54 15.41
N ALA A 205 -13.57 -3.40 15.35
CA ALA A 205 -13.42 -4.39 14.27
C ALA A 205 -13.49 -5.82 14.83
N ILE A 206 -14.20 -6.69 14.10
CA ILE A 206 -14.27 -8.12 14.36
C ILE A 206 -13.99 -8.91 13.10
N GLU A 207 -13.79 -10.22 13.25
CA GLU A 207 -13.56 -11.14 12.12
C GLU A 207 -14.68 -12.18 12.00
N ILE A 208 -14.87 -12.65 10.78
CA ILE A 208 -15.63 -13.86 10.43
C ILE A 208 -14.71 -14.81 9.66
N PRO A 209 -14.85 -16.15 9.85
CA PRO A 209 -14.01 -17.10 9.14
C PRO A 209 -14.42 -17.17 7.66
N LEU A 210 -13.43 -17.26 6.77
CA LEU A 210 -13.66 -17.46 5.34
C LEU A 210 -13.12 -18.80 4.86
N ILE A 211 -13.83 -19.40 3.91
CA ILE A 211 -13.25 -20.40 3.01
C ILE A 211 -12.68 -19.63 1.82
N PHE A 212 -11.35 -19.44 1.83
CA PHE A 212 -10.63 -18.77 0.76
C PHE A 212 -10.38 -19.77 -0.38
N LYS A 213 -11.12 -19.59 -1.48
CA LYS A 213 -11.12 -20.52 -2.62
C LYS A 213 -9.85 -20.35 -3.47
N GLU A 214 -9.60 -21.34 -4.32
CA GLU A 214 -8.66 -21.18 -5.43
C GLU A 214 -9.13 -20.06 -6.36
N ARG A 215 -8.18 -19.33 -6.91
CA ARG A 215 -8.48 -18.32 -7.93
C ARG A 215 -9.05 -19.00 -9.17
N MET A 216 -10.19 -18.54 -9.65
CA MET A 216 -10.85 -19.14 -10.81
C MET A 216 -10.01 -18.95 -12.08
N TYR A 217 -9.54 -17.72 -12.33
CA TYR A 217 -8.70 -17.36 -13.47
C TYR A 217 -7.70 -16.26 -13.09
N GLY A 218 -6.59 -16.16 -13.83
CA GLY A 218 -5.58 -15.10 -13.69
C GLY A 218 -4.40 -15.44 -12.77
N ASN A 219 -3.38 -14.59 -12.83
CA ASN A 219 -2.17 -14.69 -12.02
C ASN A 219 -2.14 -13.64 -10.92
N SER A 220 -1.44 -13.94 -9.84
CA SER A 220 -1.23 -12.96 -8.78
C SER A 220 -0.40 -11.78 -9.27
N LYS A 221 -0.89 -10.58 -9.01
CA LYS A 221 -0.25 -9.30 -9.38
C LYS A 221 0.69 -8.77 -8.28
N LEU A 222 1.19 -9.67 -7.40
CA LEU A 222 2.14 -9.27 -6.36
C LEU A 222 3.51 -9.06 -7.00
N ASP A 223 3.88 -7.81 -7.19
CA ASP A 223 5.14 -7.37 -7.76
C ASP A 223 6.05 -6.69 -6.72
N LEU A 224 7.32 -6.48 -7.07
CA LEU A 224 8.28 -5.83 -6.18
C LEU A 224 7.83 -4.44 -5.67
N PRO A 225 7.22 -3.56 -6.51
CA PRO A 225 6.66 -2.30 -6.02
C PRO A 225 5.60 -2.47 -4.92
N ALA A 226 4.75 -3.49 -5.00
CA ALA A 226 3.73 -3.75 -3.99
C ALA A 226 4.34 -4.16 -2.64
N VAL A 227 5.36 -5.02 -2.67
CA VAL A 227 6.11 -5.41 -1.45
C VAL A 227 6.83 -4.19 -0.85
N TRP A 228 7.44 -3.35 -1.71
CA TRP A 228 8.09 -2.12 -1.29
C TRP A 228 7.12 -1.14 -0.63
N ASP A 229 5.96 -0.90 -1.25
CA ASP A 229 4.92 -0.03 -0.69
C ASP A 229 4.40 -0.54 0.66
N PHE A 230 4.28 -1.85 0.82
CA PHE A 230 3.89 -2.46 2.08
C PHE A 230 4.94 -2.25 3.17
N LEU A 231 6.21 -2.46 2.86
CA LEU A 231 7.32 -2.22 3.80
C LEU A 231 7.35 -0.75 4.26
N ILE A 232 7.16 0.18 3.31
CA ILE A 232 7.05 1.61 3.63
C ILE A 232 5.84 1.88 4.53
N SER A 233 4.70 1.25 4.27
CA SER A 233 3.50 1.40 5.10
C SER A 233 3.72 0.92 6.52
N LEU A 234 4.39 -0.22 6.70
CA LEU A 234 4.75 -0.75 8.02
C LEU A 234 5.63 0.24 8.81
N ILE A 235 6.72 0.70 8.20
CA ILE A 235 7.65 1.64 8.83
C ILE A 235 6.96 2.98 9.11
N HIS A 236 6.18 3.50 8.16
CA HIS A 236 5.41 4.73 8.33
C HIS A 236 4.43 4.64 9.50
N THR A 237 3.73 3.51 9.65
CA THR A 237 2.82 3.25 10.76
C THR A 237 3.59 3.08 12.06
N PHE A 238 4.69 2.35 12.06
CA PHE A 238 5.57 2.17 13.21
C PHE A 238 6.08 3.51 13.77
N PHE A 239 6.40 4.48 12.92
CA PHE A 239 6.72 5.85 13.32
C PHE A 239 5.48 6.73 13.51
N ARG A 240 4.31 6.15 13.83
CA ARG A 240 3.05 6.84 14.08
C ARG A 240 2.65 7.83 12.97
N ARG A 241 3.09 7.56 11.74
CA ARG A 241 2.83 8.37 10.53
C ARG A 241 3.42 9.79 10.57
N ILE A 242 4.41 10.05 11.43
CA ILE A 242 5.08 11.36 11.56
C ILE A 242 6.00 11.59 10.37
N ILE A 243 6.76 10.57 9.94
CA ILE A 243 7.72 10.65 8.84
C ILE A 243 6.98 10.44 7.51
N PRO A 244 7.09 11.36 6.53
CA PRO A 244 6.45 11.16 5.22
C PRO A 244 6.88 9.85 4.54
N ARG A 245 5.96 9.15 3.88
CA ARG A 245 6.25 7.86 3.19
C ARG A 245 7.42 7.96 2.20
N ARG A 246 7.49 9.07 1.44
CA ARG A 246 8.62 9.31 0.50
C ARG A 246 9.96 9.42 1.23
N ALA A 247 9.98 10.00 2.43
CA ALA A 247 11.21 10.09 3.23
C ALA A 247 11.61 8.71 3.77
N VAL A 248 10.65 7.89 4.22
CA VAL A 248 10.90 6.49 4.61
C VAL A 248 11.49 5.70 3.43
N SER A 249 10.88 5.80 2.25
CA SER A 249 11.37 5.14 1.04
C SER A 249 12.79 5.60 0.68
N PHE A 250 13.04 6.91 0.73
CA PHE A 250 14.36 7.48 0.45
C PHE A 250 15.43 6.99 1.44
N ALA A 251 15.09 6.87 2.73
CA ALA A 251 15.99 6.34 3.76
C ALA A 251 16.32 4.85 3.51
N LEU A 252 15.32 4.04 3.18
CA LEU A 252 15.52 2.62 2.86
C LEU A 252 16.43 2.45 1.64
N VAL A 253 16.21 3.25 0.59
CA VAL A 253 17.09 3.23 -0.60
C VAL A 253 18.50 3.69 -0.21
N GLY A 254 18.63 4.73 0.61
CA GLY A 254 19.93 5.18 1.12
C GLY A 254 20.70 4.08 1.85
N SER A 255 19.99 3.29 2.66
CA SER A 255 20.59 2.15 3.36
C SER A 255 21.11 1.06 2.40
N THR A 256 20.41 0.79 1.29
CA THR A 256 20.93 -0.16 0.27
C THR A 256 22.23 0.34 -0.36
N GLY A 257 22.41 1.66 -0.47
CA GLY A 257 23.63 2.25 -1.00
C GLY A 257 24.90 1.88 -0.22
N VAL A 258 24.79 1.69 1.09
CA VAL A 258 25.92 1.23 1.93
C VAL A 258 26.38 -0.16 1.46
N PHE A 259 25.46 -1.08 1.24
CA PHE A 259 25.79 -2.43 0.74
C PHE A 259 26.40 -2.36 -0.66
N VAL A 260 25.84 -1.54 -1.56
CA VAL A 260 26.37 -1.36 -2.91
C VAL A 260 27.79 -0.78 -2.86
N GLN A 261 28.06 0.19 -1.98
CA GLN A 261 29.38 0.78 -1.79
C GLN A 261 30.40 -0.27 -1.32
N LEU A 262 30.08 -1.04 -0.27
CA LEU A 262 30.96 -2.07 0.27
C LEU A 262 31.28 -3.15 -0.77
N ILE A 263 30.27 -3.62 -1.46
CA ILE A 263 30.42 -4.63 -2.54
C ILE A 263 31.29 -4.07 -3.66
N SER A 264 31.05 -2.83 -4.10
CA SER A 264 31.82 -2.18 -5.17
C SER A 264 33.29 -2.02 -4.78
N ILE A 265 33.56 -1.59 -3.54
CA ILE A 265 34.93 -1.45 -3.05
C ILE A 265 35.64 -2.81 -3.03
N TYR A 266 34.96 -3.85 -2.50
CA TYR A 266 35.52 -5.20 -2.44
C TYR A 266 35.89 -5.73 -3.83
N PHE A 267 35.02 -5.59 -4.81
CA PHE A 267 35.29 -6.02 -6.20
C PHE A 267 36.42 -5.18 -6.84
N LEU A 268 36.41 -3.87 -6.66
CA LEU A 268 37.46 -2.99 -7.24
C LEU A 268 38.84 -3.27 -6.64
N MET A 269 38.94 -3.59 -5.34
CA MET A 269 40.19 -4.01 -4.71
C MET A 269 40.71 -5.33 -5.26
N GLY A 270 39.80 -6.26 -5.61
CA GLY A 270 40.21 -7.55 -6.21
C GLY A 270 40.54 -7.49 -7.70
N LEU A 271 39.97 -6.53 -8.45
CA LEU A 271 40.11 -6.44 -9.89
C LEU A 271 41.16 -5.40 -10.34
N THR A 272 41.58 -4.48 -9.47
CA THR A 272 42.49 -3.38 -9.82
C THR A 272 43.64 -3.29 -8.83
N ASN A 273 44.78 -2.75 -9.30
CA ASN A 273 45.95 -2.44 -8.44
C ASN A 273 45.88 -1.02 -7.87
N LEU A 274 44.67 -0.40 -7.80
CA LEU A 274 44.48 0.91 -7.25
C LEU A 274 44.49 0.89 -5.72
N ASN A 275 45.07 1.95 -5.12
CA ASN A 275 45.03 2.13 -3.68
C ASN A 275 43.59 2.44 -3.20
N PHE A 276 43.29 2.09 -1.94
CA PHE A 276 41.99 2.34 -1.32
C PHE A 276 41.49 3.79 -1.46
N GLU A 277 42.38 4.76 -1.35
CA GLU A 277 42.06 6.19 -1.51
C GLU A 277 41.48 6.56 -2.88
N LYS A 278 41.87 5.82 -3.94
CA LYS A 278 41.33 5.98 -5.30
C LYS A 278 40.05 5.16 -5.53
N ILE A 279 39.95 4.00 -4.88
CA ILE A 279 38.79 3.10 -4.99
C ILE A 279 37.58 3.69 -4.23
N LEU A 280 37.78 4.29 -3.08
CA LEU A 280 36.70 4.81 -2.24
C LEU A 280 35.78 5.83 -2.96
N PRO A 281 36.28 6.86 -3.66
CA PRO A 281 35.43 7.78 -4.41
C PRO A 281 34.62 7.08 -5.52
N ILE A 282 35.23 6.11 -6.18
CA ILE A 282 34.55 5.33 -7.24
C ILE A 282 33.39 4.52 -6.63
N GLY A 283 33.62 3.85 -5.50
CA GLY A 283 32.57 3.12 -4.77
C GLY A 283 31.41 4.01 -4.32
N VAL A 284 31.74 5.23 -3.85
CA VAL A 284 30.71 6.23 -3.46
C VAL A 284 29.87 6.67 -4.66
N VAL A 285 30.48 6.93 -5.81
CA VAL A 285 29.76 7.34 -7.03
C VAL A 285 28.88 6.21 -7.54
N ILE A 286 29.35 4.96 -7.50
CA ILE A 286 28.55 3.77 -7.88
C ILE A 286 27.35 3.65 -6.95
N ALA A 287 27.54 3.75 -5.64
CA ALA A 287 26.46 3.67 -4.64
C ALA A 287 25.43 4.79 -4.81
N ALA A 288 25.89 6.04 -4.98
CA ALA A 288 25.02 7.18 -5.21
C ALA A 288 24.22 7.05 -6.52
N SER A 289 24.86 6.54 -7.58
CA SER A 289 24.19 6.28 -8.85
C SER A 289 23.12 5.19 -8.72
N SER A 290 23.41 4.13 -7.99
CA SER A 290 22.44 3.08 -7.64
C SER A 290 21.26 3.65 -6.85
N ASN A 291 21.53 4.46 -5.82
CA ASN A 291 20.48 5.12 -5.03
C ASN A 291 19.60 6.04 -5.90
N PHE A 292 20.18 6.78 -6.83
CA PHE A 292 19.41 7.59 -7.78
C PHE A 292 18.47 6.73 -8.63
N ILE A 293 18.98 5.63 -9.22
CA ILE A 293 18.21 4.74 -10.06
C ILE A 293 17.03 4.14 -9.29
N ILE A 294 17.30 3.60 -8.10
CA ILE A 294 16.28 2.97 -7.26
C ILE A 294 15.24 4.01 -6.80
N ASN A 295 15.67 5.20 -6.36
CA ASN A 295 14.77 6.30 -5.99
C ASN A 295 13.90 6.75 -7.17
N ASN A 296 14.45 6.83 -8.37
CA ASN A 296 13.70 7.20 -9.58
C ASN A 296 12.62 6.17 -9.96
N ILE A 297 12.85 4.89 -9.62
CA ILE A 297 11.91 3.79 -9.94
C ILE A 297 10.88 3.59 -8.83
N LEU A 298 11.28 3.69 -7.56
CA LEU A 298 10.45 3.34 -6.41
C LEU A 298 9.91 4.58 -5.67
N THR A 299 10.78 5.48 -5.21
CA THR A 299 10.40 6.60 -4.35
C THR A 299 9.69 7.71 -5.12
N PHE A 300 10.22 8.06 -6.29
CA PHE A 300 9.71 9.16 -7.12
C PHE A 300 9.05 8.65 -8.41
N ARG A 301 8.43 7.46 -8.37
CA ARG A 301 7.82 6.81 -9.54
C ARG A 301 6.75 7.67 -10.24
N SER A 302 6.02 8.52 -9.50
CA SER A 302 5.05 9.46 -10.07
C SER A 302 5.71 10.56 -10.89
N ASN A 303 6.97 10.93 -10.56
CA ASN A 303 7.77 11.96 -11.21
C ASN A 303 9.02 11.34 -11.86
N LYS A 304 8.92 10.09 -12.33
CA LYS A 304 10.03 9.33 -12.88
C LYS A 304 10.68 10.06 -14.07
N LEU A 305 11.96 10.31 -13.93
CA LEU A 305 12.78 10.91 -15.00
C LEU A 305 13.08 9.88 -16.09
N LYS A 306 12.97 10.30 -17.36
CA LYS A 306 13.21 9.47 -18.56
C LYS A 306 14.07 10.24 -19.59
N GLY A 307 14.73 9.49 -20.49
CA GLY A 307 15.55 10.08 -21.57
C GLY A 307 16.63 11.01 -21.05
N MET A 308 16.84 12.15 -21.70
CA MET A 308 17.88 13.14 -21.32
C MET A 308 17.67 13.69 -19.89
N LYS A 309 16.41 13.83 -19.44
CA LYS A 309 16.13 14.27 -18.06
C LYS A 309 16.67 13.31 -17.01
N PHE A 310 16.79 12.01 -17.31
CA PHE A 310 17.41 11.03 -16.41
C PHE A 310 18.90 11.33 -16.19
N TYR A 311 19.67 11.59 -17.24
CA TYR A 311 21.11 11.87 -17.13
C TYR A 311 21.39 13.19 -16.41
N PHE A 312 20.63 14.24 -16.73
CA PHE A 312 20.73 15.50 -16.00
C PHE A 312 20.30 15.35 -14.54
N GLY A 313 19.27 14.53 -14.28
CA GLY A 313 18.83 14.21 -12.92
C GLY A 313 19.91 13.48 -12.12
N LEU A 314 20.60 12.50 -12.74
CA LEU A 314 21.72 11.79 -12.11
C LEU A 314 22.84 12.77 -11.74
N LEU A 315 23.24 13.65 -12.65
CA LEU A 315 24.29 14.65 -12.38
C LEU A 315 23.90 15.58 -11.23
N LYS A 316 22.66 16.10 -11.24
CA LYS A 316 22.13 16.93 -10.15
C LYS A 316 22.11 16.16 -8.82
N PHE A 317 21.70 14.90 -8.83
CA PHE A 317 21.66 14.06 -7.64
C PHE A 317 23.08 13.84 -7.06
N LEU A 318 24.07 13.55 -7.88
CA LEU A 318 25.47 13.39 -7.46
C LEU A 318 26.01 14.69 -6.84
N LEU A 319 25.72 15.84 -7.45
CA LEU A 319 26.11 17.15 -6.91
C LEU A 319 25.42 17.45 -5.57
N VAL A 320 24.10 17.21 -5.46
CA VAL A 320 23.36 17.40 -4.21
C VAL A 320 23.86 16.45 -3.13
N SER A 321 24.20 15.22 -3.46
CA SER A 321 24.65 14.20 -2.52
C SER A 321 26.12 14.37 -2.09
N SER A 322 26.93 15.15 -2.79
CA SER A 322 28.32 15.44 -2.39
C SER A 322 28.39 16.47 -1.25
N PHE A 323 27.49 17.44 -1.23
CA PHE A 323 27.46 18.50 -0.22
C PHE A 323 27.27 17.99 1.23
N PRO A 324 26.38 17.02 1.51
CA PRO A 324 26.18 16.46 2.84
C PRO A 324 27.41 15.86 3.50
N ILE A 325 28.40 15.39 2.75
CA ILE A 325 29.64 14.82 3.31
C ILE A 325 30.40 15.88 4.12
N ILE A 326 30.49 17.08 3.58
CA ILE A 326 31.16 18.22 4.25
C ILE A 326 30.30 18.71 5.42
N ALA A 327 28.98 18.78 5.23
CA ALA A 327 28.07 19.22 6.28
C ALA A 327 28.05 18.27 7.49
N ASN A 328 28.18 16.96 7.29
CA ASN A 328 28.21 15.98 8.37
C ASN A 328 29.39 16.22 9.32
N ILE A 329 30.56 16.45 8.76
CA ILE A 329 31.78 16.74 9.55
C ILE A 329 31.56 18.01 10.41
N GLY A 330 31.01 19.06 9.81
CA GLY A 330 30.75 20.33 10.52
C GLY A 330 29.70 20.16 11.63
N VAL A 331 28.57 19.51 11.36
CA VAL A 331 27.50 19.30 12.35
C VAL A 331 27.97 18.38 13.47
N THR A 332 28.64 17.28 13.18
CA THR A 332 29.14 16.34 14.19
C THR A 332 30.15 17.03 15.11
N ASN A 333 31.09 17.81 14.55
CA ASN A 333 32.06 18.54 15.33
C ASN A 333 31.42 19.64 16.22
N LEU A 334 30.42 20.33 15.72
CA LEU A 334 29.66 21.32 16.48
C LEU A 334 29.01 20.72 17.71
N PHE A 335 28.28 19.59 17.52
CA PHE A 335 27.61 18.92 18.63
C PHE A 335 28.60 18.28 19.64
N TYR A 336 29.71 17.74 19.15
CA TYR A 336 30.73 17.15 20.00
C TYR A 336 31.52 18.20 20.79
N ASN A 337 32.05 19.25 20.11
CA ASN A 337 32.95 20.20 20.72
C ASN A 337 32.27 21.36 21.45
N GLN A 338 31.18 21.89 20.92
CA GLN A 338 30.49 23.04 21.53
C GLN A 338 29.37 22.64 22.51
N PHE A 339 28.65 21.59 22.23
CA PHE A 339 27.57 21.12 23.13
C PHE A 339 28.00 19.99 24.05
N SER A 340 29.23 19.50 23.97
CA SER A 340 29.81 18.45 24.82
C SER A 340 28.96 17.14 24.82
N PHE A 341 28.30 16.86 23.71
CA PHE A 341 27.55 15.61 23.58
C PHE A 341 28.48 14.41 23.35
N ASN A 342 28.01 13.21 23.73
CA ASN A 342 28.71 11.98 23.40
C ASN A 342 28.93 11.86 21.88
N ILE A 343 30.08 11.33 21.48
CA ILE A 343 30.48 11.20 20.07
C ILE A 343 29.42 10.41 19.23
N PHE A 344 28.83 9.36 19.81
CA PHE A 344 27.79 8.60 19.11
C PHE A 344 26.52 9.42 18.87
N PHE A 345 26.10 10.20 19.86
CA PHE A 345 24.95 11.10 19.73
C PHE A 345 25.20 12.18 18.71
N SER A 346 26.38 12.80 18.73
CA SER A 346 26.81 13.82 17.75
C SER A 346 26.81 13.26 16.31
N GLN A 347 27.26 12.03 16.13
CA GLN A 347 27.21 11.33 14.84
C GLN A 347 25.77 11.07 14.38
N ILE A 348 24.89 10.61 15.26
CA ILE A 348 23.47 10.37 14.94
C ILE A 348 22.80 11.67 14.47
N VAL A 349 23.03 12.77 15.18
CA VAL A 349 22.51 14.10 14.79
C VAL A 349 23.05 14.52 13.43
N GLY A 350 24.36 14.36 13.18
CA GLY A 350 24.97 14.64 11.88
C GLY A 350 24.29 13.85 10.74
N ILE A 351 24.10 12.54 10.93
CA ILE A 351 23.44 11.67 9.95
C ILE A 351 22.00 12.12 9.68
N ILE A 352 21.23 12.47 10.73
CA ILE A 352 19.85 12.94 10.58
C ILE A 352 19.77 14.24 9.79
N VAL A 353 20.63 15.22 10.12
CA VAL A 353 20.67 16.51 9.42
C VAL A 353 21.02 16.32 7.95
N VAL A 354 22.04 15.51 7.67
CA VAL A 354 22.46 15.15 6.30
C VAL A 354 21.34 14.45 5.54
N PHE A 355 20.65 13.51 6.17
CA PHE A 355 19.51 12.81 5.57
C PHE A 355 18.38 13.78 5.20
N ILE A 356 17.99 14.67 6.14
CA ILE A 356 16.93 15.66 5.90
C ILE A 356 17.29 16.57 4.73
N TRP A 357 18.53 17.06 4.72
CA TRP A 357 19.03 17.90 3.62
C TRP A 357 19.01 17.15 2.29
N ASN A 358 19.57 15.95 2.25
CA ASN A 358 19.67 15.17 1.00
C ASN A 358 18.29 14.82 0.44
N TYR A 359 17.35 14.43 1.30
CA TYR A 359 15.97 14.19 0.91
C TYR A 359 15.29 15.47 0.40
N ALA A 360 15.35 16.57 1.14
CA ALA A 360 14.70 17.83 0.79
C ALA A 360 15.28 18.43 -0.51
N ALA A 361 16.59 18.49 -0.62
CA ALA A 361 17.26 19.01 -1.79
C ALA A 361 17.05 18.13 -3.02
N SER A 362 17.18 16.80 -2.88
CA SER A 362 16.93 15.86 -3.99
C SER A 362 15.50 15.94 -4.47
N SER A 363 14.50 15.95 -3.57
CA SER A 363 13.10 16.02 -3.95
C SER A 363 12.73 17.30 -4.71
N LYS A 364 13.34 18.45 -4.33
CA LYS A 364 13.08 19.76 -4.95
C LYS A 364 13.90 20.02 -6.22
N VAL A 365 15.18 19.61 -6.24
CA VAL A 365 16.11 19.96 -7.32
C VAL A 365 16.14 18.92 -8.42
N VAL A 366 16.00 17.63 -8.03
CA VAL A 366 16.14 16.50 -8.97
C VAL A 366 14.79 16.06 -9.53
N TRP A 367 13.77 15.89 -8.67
CA TRP A 367 12.45 15.32 -9.05
C TRP A 367 11.30 16.33 -9.03
N ASN A 368 11.56 17.61 -8.79
CA ASN A 368 10.53 18.64 -8.95
C ASN A 368 10.54 19.09 -10.43
N ASN A 369 9.52 18.69 -11.17
CA ASN A 369 9.23 19.17 -12.52
C ASN A 369 7.98 20.02 -12.50
#